data_4ef5cf91264e056268c2822e3aadc422
#
_entry.id   4ef5cf91264e056268c2822e3aadc422
#
_cell.length_a   1.000
_cell.length_b   1.000
_cell.length_c   1.000
_cell.angle_alpha   90.00
_cell.angle_beta   90.00
_cell.angle_gamma   90.00
#
_symmetry.space_group_name_H-M   'P 1'
#
loop_
_entity.id
_entity.type
_entity.pdbx_description
1 polymer ?
#
loop_
_entity_poly.entity_id
_entity_poly.type
_entity_poly.pdbx_seq_one_letter_code
_entity_poly.pdbx_strand_id
1 'polypeptide(L)'
;AIWSRLVGSEMCIRDSTHVATRNTNHGCNVENIQFSNDIFEVARDSDIDLVVELIGGTSSALELVMLAISNGKHVVTANKALIAEHGTSILQAAYEANVIVAFEASVAGGIPILKSIREGLVANKINWLAGIINGTTNFILSEMSSKGRSFESVLEEAQKRGYAEADPTFDIEGIDASQKLSILTSMSFGMTCLLYTSP
;
A
#
# COMPACT_ATOMS: atom_id res chain seq x y z
N ALA A 1 -14.64 -1.08 -12.23
CA ALA A 1 -15.05 0.35 -12.27
C ALA A 1 -13.89 1.34 -12.17
N ILE A 2 -12.67 0.90 -11.81
CA ILE A 2 -11.48 1.78 -11.74
C ILE A 2 -10.85 1.95 -13.14
N TRP A 3 -10.99 0.99 -14.02
CA TRP A 3 -10.39 1.00 -15.36
C TRP A 3 -11.00 2.03 -16.33
N SER A 4 -12.28 2.37 -16.19
CA SER A 4 -12.95 3.31 -17.09
C SER A 4 -12.56 4.80 -16.90
N ARG A 5 -11.82 5.13 -15.85
CA ARG A 5 -11.34 6.50 -15.58
C ARG A 5 -9.91 6.80 -16.02
N LEU A 6 -9.16 5.79 -16.46
CA LEU A 6 -7.79 5.94 -16.94
C LEU A 6 -7.69 6.13 -18.46
N VAL A 7 -8.81 6.00 -19.17
CA VAL A 7 -8.90 6.22 -20.62
C VAL A 7 -9.29 7.67 -20.86
N GLY A 8 -8.34 8.55 -21.00
CA GLY A 8 -8.67 9.96 -21.29
C GLY A 8 -7.52 10.96 -21.36
N SER A 9 -6.29 10.57 -21.17
CA SER A 9 -5.17 11.43 -21.50
C SER A 9 -4.28 10.75 -22.53
N GLU A 10 -4.28 11.28 -23.72
CA GLU A 10 -3.44 10.82 -24.84
C GLU A 10 -1.91 10.93 -24.58
N MET A 11 -1.51 11.37 -23.39
CA MET A 11 -0.10 11.59 -23.04
C MET A 11 0.55 10.44 -22.26
N CYS A 12 -0.20 9.43 -21.81
CA CYS A 12 0.38 8.27 -21.12
C CYS A 12 -0.39 7.01 -21.50
N ILE A 13 -0.02 6.37 -22.59
CA ILE A 13 -0.43 5.00 -22.86
C ILE A 13 0.27 4.14 -21.83
N ARG A 14 -0.48 3.61 -20.86
CA ARG A 14 -0.02 2.60 -19.92
C ARG A 14 -0.63 1.28 -20.36
N ASP A 15 0.15 0.47 -21.04
CA ASP A 15 -0.28 -0.85 -21.41
C ASP A 15 0.05 -1.82 -20.28
N SER A 16 -1.00 -2.49 -19.76
CA SER A 16 -0.82 -3.67 -18.94
C SER A 16 -0.66 -4.84 -19.88
N THR A 17 0.56 -5.36 -19.99
CA THR A 17 0.90 -6.43 -20.91
C THR A 17 0.86 -7.81 -20.25
N HIS A 18 1.09 -7.87 -18.93
CA HIS A 18 1.22 -9.11 -18.19
C HIS A 18 0.54 -9.01 -16.82
N VAL A 19 -0.24 -10.00 -16.44
CA VAL A 19 -0.90 -10.12 -15.14
C VAL A 19 -0.60 -11.47 -14.52
N ALA A 20 0.02 -11.47 -13.34
CA ALA A 20 0.18 -12.68 -12.54
C ALA A 20 -0.91 -12.75 -11.47
N THR A 21 -1.65 -13.86 -11.42
CA THR A 21 -2.77 -14.02 -10.51
C THR A 21 -3.09 -15.48 -10.23
N ARG A 22 -3.57 -15.76 -9.01
CA ARG A 22 -4.00 -17.11 -8.61
C ARG A 22 -5.31 -17.53 -9.28
N ASN A 23 -6.14 -16.58 -9.68
CA ASN A 23 -7.46 -16.84 -10.22
C ASN A 23 -7.51 -16.49 -11.70
N THR A 24 -7.68 -17.48 -12.56
CA THR A 24 -7.74 -17.32 -14.01
C THR A 24 -9.13 -16.93 -14.53
N ASN A 25 -10.14 -16.89 -13.66
CA ASN A 25 -11.51 -16.53 -14.06
C ASN A 25 -11.79 -15.05 -13.75
N HIS A 26 -11.33 -14.16 -14.62
CA HIS A 26 -11.22 -12.74 -14.34
C HIS A 26 -12.46 -11.91 -14.65
N GLY A 27 -13.51 -12.40 -15.24
CA GLY A 27 -14.70 -11.61 -15.57
C GLY A 27 -14.45 -10.33 -16.39
N CYS A 28 -13.19 -10.03 -16.69
CA CYS A 28 -12.73 -8.91 -17.50
C CYS A 28 -12.25 -9.45 -18.84
N ASN A 29 -12.90 -9.04 -19.90
CA ASN A 29 -12.42 -9.32 -21.25
C ASN A 29 -11.30 -8.30 -21.56
N VAL A 30 -10.06 -8.72 -21.38
CA VAL A 30 -8.88 -7.88 -21.64
C VAL A 30 -8.13 -8.50 -22.80
N GLU A 31 -8.33 -7.93 -23.97
CA GLU A 31 -7.60 -8.33 -25.18
C GLU A 31 -6.12 -7.94 -25.03
N ASN A 32 -5.22 -8.84 -25.42
CA ASN A 32 -3.77 -8.64 -25.44
C ASN A 32 -3.05 -8.62 -24.06
N ILE A 33 -3.62 -9.20 -23.00
CA ILE A 33 -2.91 -9.38 -21.73
C ILE A 33 -2.47 -10.84 -21.59
N GLN A 34 -1.19 -11.04 -21.29
CA GLN A 34 -0.65 -12.34 -20.91
C GLN A 34 -0.97 -12.62 -19.45
N PHE A 35 -1.50 -13.81 -19.16
CA PHE A 35 -1.78 -14.24 -17.79
C PHE A 35 -0.82 -15.35 -17.36
N SER A 36 -0.32 -15.23 -16.13
CA SER A 36 0.55 -16.21 -15.49
C SER A 36 0.07 -16.53 -14.07
N ASN A 37 0.40 -17.72 -13.60
CA ASN A 37 0.24 -18.10 -12.18
C ASN A 37 1.54 -17.92 -11.39
N ASP A 38 2.66 -17.64 -12.07
CA ASP A 38 3.95 -17.34 -11.43
C ASP A 38 4.15 -15.82 -11.35
N ILE A 39 4.08 -15.29 -10.12
CA ILE A 39 4.32 -13.86 -9.86
C ILE A 39 5.73 -13.41 -10.25
N PHE A 40 6.71 -14.32 -10.23
CA PHE A 40 8.10 -14.01 -10.53
C PHE A 40 8.39 -13.94 -12.04
N GLU A 41 7.52 -14.49 -12.85
CA GLU A 41 7.62 -14.40 -14.30
C GLU A 41 7.57 -12.94 -14.76
N VAL A 42 6.64 -12.15 -14.20
CA VAL A 42 6.52 -10.70 -14.46
C VAL A 42 7.80 -9.95 -14.13
N ALA A 43 8.48 -10.32 -13.04
CA ALA A 43 9.72 -9.67 -12.65
C ALA A 43 10.92 -10.07 -13.51
N ARG A 44 10.88 -11.23 -14.20
CA ARG A 44 11.95 -11.72 -15.09
C ARG A 44 11.77 -11.32 -16.56
N ASP A 45 10.55 -10.98 -16.97
CA ASP A 45 10.23 -10.63 -18.35
C ASP A 45 10.94 -9.33 -18.76
N SER A 46 11.80 -9.40 -19.78
CA SER A 46 12.60 -8.26 -20.27
C SER A 46 11.76 -7.14 -20.90
N ASP A 47 10.55 -7.45 -21.33
CA ASP A 47 9.66 -6.49 -22.00
C ASP A 47 8.81 -5.67 -21.04
N ILE A 48 8.98 -5.93 -19.72
CA ILE A 48 8.29 -5.19 -18.65
C ILE A 48 9.26 -4.21 -18.01
N ASP A 49 8.89 -2.93 -17.99
CA ASP A 49 9.65 -1.85 -17.34
C ASP A 49 9.20 -1.57 -15.90
N LEU A 50 7.93 -1.88 -15.59
CA LEU A 50 7.32 -1.54 -14.32
C LEU A 50 6.45 -2.68 -13.79
N VAL A 51 6.66 -3.05 -12.53
CA VAL A 51 5.85 -4.04 -11.80
C VAL A 51 4.94 -3.34 -10.81
N VAL A 52 3.64 -3.69 -10.82
CA VAL A 52 2.65 -3.25 -9.83
C VAL A 52 2.37 -4.40 -8.88
N GLU A 53 2.83 -4.30 -7.64
CA GLU A 53 2.65 -5.30 -6.58
C GLU A 53 1.37 -5.01 -5.77
N LEU A 54 0.44 -5.96 -5.79
CA LEU A 54 -0.86 -5.90 -5.10
C LEU A 54 -1.19 -7.24 -4.41
N ILE A 55 -0.19 -8.08 -4.18
CA ILE A 55 -0.42 -9.44 -3.66
C ILE A 55 -0.60 -9.49 -2.14
N GLY A 56 -0.08 -8.48 -1.42
CA GLY A 56 -0.12 -8.45 0.04
C GLY A 56 0.84 -9.42 0.72
N GLY A 57 0.88 -9.38 2.05
CA GLY A 57 1.87 -10.12 2.84
C GLY A 57 3.27 -9.54 2.70
N THR A 58 4.27 -10.15 3.36
CA THR A 58 5.63 -9.59 3.36
C THR A 58 6.66 -10.51 2.68
N SER A 59 6.55 -11.83 2.79
CA SER A 59 7.57 -12.75 2.28
C SER A 59 7.65 -12.78 0.74
N SER A 60 6.60 -13.29 0.07
CA SER A 60 6.60 -13.38 -1.41
C SER A 60 6.59 -12.02 -2.08
N ALA A 61 5.98 -11.01 -1.43
CA ALA A 61 6.00 -9.64 -1.93
C ALA A 61 7.41 -9.04 -1.89
N LEU A 62 8.18 -9.29 -0.81
CA LEU A 62 9.57 -8.87 -0.72
C LEU A 62 10.43 -9.50 -1.81
N GLU A 63 10.31 -10.82 -1.99
CA GLU A 63 11.06 -11.54 -3.02
C GLU A 63 10.75 -11.01 -4.43
N LEU A 64 9.47 -10.77 -4.72
CA LEU A 64 9.02 -10.22 -6.00
C LEU A 64 9.60 -8.82 -6.25
N VAL A 65 9.48 -7.94 -5.26
CA VAL A 65 9.94 -6.54 -5.37
C VAL A 65 11.47 -6.49 -5.52
N MET A 66 12.20 -7.27 -4.72
CA MET A 66 13.66 -7.33 -4.82
C MET A 66 14.14 -7.91 -6.15
N LEU A 67 13.43 -8.93 -6.67
CA LEU A 67 13.72 -9.50 -7.99
C LEU A 67 13.44 -8.49 -9.12
N ALA A 68 12.31 -7.75 -9.04
CA ALA A 68 12.01 -6.70 -10.01
C ALA A 68 13.08 -5.60 -10.02
N ILE A 69 13.50 -5.13 -8.84
CA ILE A 69 14.57 -4.14 -8.68
C ILE A 69 15.88 -4.65 -9.27
N SER A 70 16.28 -5.89 -8.97
CA SER A 70 17.51 -6.49 -9.49
C SER A 70 17.53 -6.66 -11.02
N ASN A 71 16.35 -6.74 -11.63
CA ASN A 71 16.17 -6.76 -13.09
C ASN A 71 15.96 -5.35 -13.69
N GLY A 72 16.24 -4.29 -12.93
CA GLY A 72 16.18 -2.91 -13.42
C GLY A 72 14.75 -2.37 -13.61
N LYS A 73 13.74 -2.98 -12.98
CA LYS A 73 12.33 -2.59 -13.13
C LYS A 73 11.89 -1.61 -12.05
N HIS A 74 11.10 -0.63 -12.45
CA HIS A 74 10.37 0.21 -11.50
C HIS A 74 9.30 -0.59 -10.76
N VAL A 75 8.95 -0.17 -9.55
CA VAL A 75 7.93 -0.85 -8.74
C VAL A 75 6.90 0.14 -8.23
N VAL A 76 5.63 -0.24 -8.28
CA VAL A 76 4.53 0.43 -7.57
C VAL A 76 3.90 -0.58 -6.63
N THR A 77 3.79 -0.25 -5.35
CA THR A 77 3.15 -1.13 -4.37
C THR A 77 2.13 -0.39 -3.51
N ALA A 78 1.03 -1.07 -3.17
CA ALA A 78 0.07 -0.63 -2.16
C ALA A 78 0.26 -1.35 -0.81
N ASN A 79 1.28 -2.18 -0.70
CA ASN A 79 1.50 -3.07 0.43
C ASN A 79 2.17 -2.34 1.60
N LYS A 80 1.35 -1.81 2.51
CA LYS A 80 1.84 -1.06 3.67
C LYS A 80 2.71 -1.90 4.61
N ALA A 81 2.37 -3.20 4.80
CA ALA A 81 3.16 -4.08 5.66
C ALA A 81 4.57 -4.26 5.12
N LEU A 82 4.69 -4.51 3.82
CA LEU A 82 5.97 -4.62 3.13
C LEU A 82 6.84 -3.36 3.32
N ILE A 83 6.26 -2.18 3.12
CA ILE A 83 7.01 -0.92 3.25
C ILE A 83 7.33 -0.61 4.71
N ALA A 84 6.41 -0.88 5.65
CA ALA A 84 6.66 -0.65 7.07
C ALA A 84 7.77 -1.56 7.63
N GLU A 85 7.85 -2.81 7.17
CA GLU A 85 8.84 -3.79 7.66
C GLU A 85 10.17 -3.76 6.89
N HIS A 86 10.11 -3.59 5.58
CA HIS A 86 11.26 -3.74 4.67
C HIS A 86 11.57 -2.50 3.83
N GLY A 87 10.85 -1.39 4.04
CA GLY A 87 10.97 -0.18 3.21
C GLY A 87 12.39 0.34 3.08
N THR A 88 13.16 0.34 4.17
CA THR A 88 14.57 0.80 4.14
C THR A 88 15.42 -0.04 3.19
N SER A 89 15.36 -1.36 3.25
CA SER A 89 16.14 -2.24 2.37
C SER A 89 15.68 -2.17 0.92
N ILE A 90 14.37 -2.07 0.70
CA ILE A 90 13.78 -1.92 -0.64
C ILE A 90 14.22 -0.61 -1.29
N LEU A 91 14.14 0.51 -0.56
CA LEU A 91 14.53 1.83 -1.09
C LEU A 91 16.04 1.93 -1.33
N GLN A 92 16.84 1.30 -0.48
CA GLN A 92 18.29 1.21 -0.68
C GLN A 92 18.62 0.44 -1.96
N ALA A 93 18.03 -0.75 -2.15
CA ALA A 93 18.23 -1.54 -3.35
C ALA A 93 17.75 -0.80 -4.62
N ALA A 94 16.62 -0.10 -4.54
CA ALA A 94 16.11 0.71 -5.64
C ALA A 94 17.06 1.85 -6.02
N TYR A 95 17.62 2.52 -5.02
CA TYR A 95 18.61 3.57 -5.22
C TYR A 95 19.88 3.03 -5.92
N GLU A 96 20.40 1.90 -5.46
CA GLU A 96 21.58 1.25 -6.04
C GLU A 96 21.34 0.77 -7.48
N ALA A 97 20.14 0.28 -7.77
CA ALA A 97 19.72 -0.15 -9.11
C ALA A 97 19.27 1.01 -10.02
N ASN A 98 19.20 2.25 -9.51
CA ASN A 98 18.70 3.42 -10.22
C ASN A 98 17.26 3.24 -10.75
N VAL A 99 16.40 2.61 -9.96
CA VAL A 99 14.96 2.44 -10.24
C VAL A 99 14.10 3.13 -9.20
N ILE A 100 12.83 3.34 -9.51
CA ILE A 100 11.87 4.00 -8.63
C ILE A 100 10.98 2.94 -7.97
N VAL A 101 10.80 3.05 -6.65
CA VAL A 101 9.75 2.37 -5.91
C VAL A 101 8.74 3.40 -5.41
N ALA A 102 7.51 3.32 -5.92
CA ALA A 102 6.41 4.20 -5.54
C ALA A 102 5.41 3.43 -4.68
N PHE A 103 5.02 4.00 -3.53
CA PHE A 103 4.15 3.36 -2.54
C PHE A 103 3.07 4.29 -1.97
N GLU A 104 2.63 5.27 -2.77
CA GLU A 104 1.59 6.23 -2.36
C GLU A 104 0.32 5.54 -1.85
N ALA A 105 -0.11 4.45 -2.51
CA ALA A 105 -1.32 3.73 -2.15
C ALA A 105 -1.20 2.90 -0.86
N SER A 106 -0.01 2.80 -0.26
CA SER A 106 0.20 2.09 1.02
C SER A 106 -0.37 2.84 2.22
N VAL A 107 -0.48 4.18 2.14
CA VAL A 107 -1.01 5.03 3.22
C VAL A 107 -2.08 5.97 2.68
N ALA A 108 -3.24 6.01 3.34
CA ALA A 108 -4.35 6.91 3.03
C ALA A 108 -4.76 6.86 1.53
N GLY A 109 -5.08 5.67 1.03
CA GLY A 109 -5.41 5.42 -0.37
C GLY A 109 -6.34 6.48 -0.98
N GLY A 110 -5.96 7.05 -2.13
CA GLY A 110 -6.66 8.14 -2.80
C GLY A 110 -6.29 9.55 -2.31
N ILE A 111 -5.55 9.68 -1.21
CA ILE A 111 -5.04 10.96 -0.68
C ILE A 111 -3.54 10.99 -0.88
N PRO A 112 -2.97 11.96 -1.65
CA PRO A 112 -1.55 11.98 -1.98
C PRO A 112 -0.69 12.53 -0.83
N ILE A 113 -0.76 11.88 0.35
CA ILE A 113 -0.08 12.35 1.56
C ILE A 113 1.43 12.17 1.50
N LEU A 114 1.90 11.02 0.99
CA LEU A 114 3.34 10.76 0.89
C LEU A 114 3.98 11.69 -0.14
N LYS A 115 3.31 11.93 -1.28
CA LYS A 115 3.74 12.91 -2.26
C LYS A 115 3.76 14.32 -1.68
N SER A 116 2.76 14.70 -0.89
CA SER A 116 2.73 16.00 -0.22
C SER A 116 3.91 16.18 0.73
N ILE A 117 4.26 15.17 1.52
CA ILE A 117 5.43 15.20 2.40
C ILE A 117 6.72 15.30 1.60
N ARG A 118 6.90 14.43 0.59
CA ARG A 118 8.13 14.31 -0.19
C ARG A 118 8.40 15.51 -1.10
N GLU A 119 7.36 16.06 -1.72
CA GLU A 119 7.49 17.09 -2.76
C GLU A 119 6.96 18.45 -2.28
N GLY A 120 5.76 18.48 -1.72
CA GLY A 120 5.11 19.73 -1.33
C GLY A 120 5.73 20.38 -0.09
N LEU A 121 6.23 19.59 0.84
CA LEU A 121 6.79 20.05 2.11
C LEU A 121 8.30 19.89 2.20
N VAL A 122 8.99 19.56 1.13
CA VAL A 122 10.43 19.25 1.11
C VAL A 122 11.31 20.40 1.68
N ALA A 123 10.92 21.64 1.53
CA ALA A 123 11.63 22.80 2.06
C ALA A 123 11.27 23.12 3.53
N ASN A 124 10.35 22.38 4.13
CA ASN A 124 9.84 22.64 5.47
C ASN A 124 10.39 21.64 6.47
N LYS A 125 10.57 22.09 7.72
CA LYS A 125 10.85 21.22 8.85
C LYS A 125 9.52 20.77 9.47
N ILE A 126 9.22 19.49 9.39
CA ILE A 126 8.06 18.89 10.06
C ILE A 126 8.47 18.67 11.53
N ASN A 127 7.73 19.25 12.47
CA ASN A 127 8.01 19.13 13.90
C ASN A 127 7.17 18.03 14.55
N TRP A 128 5.97 17.78 14.04
CA TRP A 128 5.07 16.74 14.51
C TRP A 128 4.06 16.38 13.42
N LEU A 129 3.46 15.22 13.51
CA LEU A 129 2.33 14.80 12.70
C LEU A 129 1.26 14.18 13.60
N ALA A 130 0.00 14.38 13.24
CA ALA A 130 -1.15 13.75 13.89
C ALA A 130 -2.28 13.57 12.87
N GLY A 131 -3.06 12.52 13.04
CA GLY A 131 -4.18 12.25 12.16
C GLY A 131 -4.99 11.04 12.60
N ILE A 132 -6.18 10.91 12.02
CA ILE A 132 -6.99 9.70 12.10
C ILE A 132 -6.69 8.87 10.86
N ILE A 133 -6.04 7.72 11.05
CA ILE A 133 -5.50 6.89 9.95
C ILE A 133 -6.14 5.50 9.86
N ASN A 134 -7.08 5.19 10.76
CA ASN A 134 -7.88 3.97 10.70
C ASN A 134 -9.37 4.31 10.84
N GLY A 135 -10.18 3.93 9.83
CA GLY A 135 -11.61 4.24 9.77
C GLY A 135 -12.45 3.43 10.75
N THR A 136 -12.13 2.15 10.93
CA THR A 136 -12.85 1.20 11.79
C THR A 136 -12.77 1.64 13.25
N THR A 137 -11.56 1.87 13.76
CA THR A 137 -11.37 2.32 15.14
C THR A 137 -11.92 3.72 15.37
N ASN A 138 -11.82 4.62 14.39
CA ASN A 138 -12.45 5.94 14.48
C ASN A 138 -13.97 5.84 14.61
N PHE A 139 -14.63 4.97 13.82
CA PHE A 139 -16.08 4.73 13.96
C PHE A 139 -16.42 4.20 15.34
N ILE A 140 -15.71 3.17 15.81
CA ILE A 140 -15.96 2.55 17.11
C ILE A 140 -15.83 3.58 18.24
N LEU A 141 -14.71 4.29 18.32
CA LEU A 141 -14.45 5.26 19.37
C LEU A 141 -15.44 6.44 19.34
N SER A 142 -15.84 6.89 18.15
CA SER A 142 -16.81 7.96 17.99
C SER A 142 -18.21 7.56 18.49
N GLU A 143 -18.68 6.35 18.16
CA GLU A 143 -19.95 5.82 18.62
C GLU A 143 -19.97 5.58 20.15
N MET A 144 -18.88 5.05 20.69
CA MET A 144 -18.72 4.88 22.14
C MET A 144 -18.77 6.23 22.87
N SER A 145 -18.01 7.20 22.39
CA SER A 145 -17.90 8.53 23.02
C SER A 145 -19.19 9.34 22.92
N SER A 146 -19.84 9.35 21.74
CA SER A 146 -21.02 10.20 21.51
C SER A 146 -22.32 9.61 22.02
N LYS A 147 -22.44 8.29 22.06
CA LYS A 147 -23.68 7.58 22.40
C LYS A 147 -23.59 6.71 23.65
N GLY A 148 -22.43 6.63 24.31
CA GLY A 148 -22.22 5.82 25.51
C GLY A 148 -22.40 4.30 25.28
N ARG A 149 -22.17 3.83 24.06
CA ARG A 149 -22.33 2.42 23.69
C ARG A 149 -21.13 1.59 24.12
N SER A 150 -21.35 0.29 24.37
CA SER A 150 -20.24 -0.64 24.65
C SER A 150 -19.45 -0.95 23.37
N PHE A 151 -18.17 -1.31 23.54
CA PHE A 151 -17.28 -1.68 22.45
C PHE A 151 -17.86 -2.83 21.62
N GLU A 152 -18.34 -3.89 22.26
CA GLU A 152 -18.88 -5.08 21.60
C GLU A 152 -20.09 -4.72 20.71
N SER A 153 -21.01 -3.88 21.23
CA SER A 153 -22.19 -3.46 20.47
C SER A 153 -21.83 -2.64 19.23
N VAL A 154 -20.80 -1.80 19.33
CA VAL A 154 -20.37 -0.97 18.20
C VAL A 154 -19.55 -1.79 17.20
N LEU A 155 -18.74 -2.73 17.67
CA LEU A 155 -17.98 -3.63 16.79
C LEU A 155 -18.91 -4.51 15.95
N GLU A 156 -19.96 -5.09 16.56
CA GLU A 156 -20.97 -5.84 15.79
C GLU A 156 -21.63 -4.97 14.71
N GLU A 157 -21.93 -3.72 15.02
CA GLU A 157 -22.50 -2.81 14.04
C GLU A 157 -21.51 -2.47 12.94
N ALA A 158 -20.23 -2.24 13.27
CA ALA A 158 -19.17 -1.99 12.30
C ALA A 158 -19.03 -3.17 11.33
N GLN A 159 -19.08 -4.42 11.83
CA GLN A 159 -19.06 -5.62 11.01
C GLN A 159 -20.29 -5.74 10.10
N LYS A 160 -21.50 -5.50 10.63
CA LYS A 160 -22.74 -5.52 9.85
C LYS A 160 -22.75 -4.47 8.73
N ARG A 161 -22.12 -3.31 8.96
CA ARG A 161 -21.98 -2.25 7.96
C ARG A 161 -20.82 -2.45 6.98
N GLY A 162 -19.98 -3.47 7.20
CA GLY A 162 -18.79 -3.72 6.40
C GLY A 162 -17.63 -2.75 6.66
N TYR A 163 -17.63 -2.06 7.81
CA TYR A 163 -16.51 -1.22 8.26
C TYR A 163 -15.43 -2.03 8.93
N ALA A 164 -15.79 -3.13 9.58
CA ALA A 164 -14.87 -4.11 10.14
C ALA A 164 -15.06 -5.46 9.46
N GLU A 165 -13.95 -6.17 9.24
CA GLU A 165 -13.97 -7.55 8.76
C GLU A 165 -14.44 -8.51 9.86
N ALA A 166 -14.68 -9.79 9.50
CA ALA A 166 -15.06 -10.83 10.46
C ALA A 166 -13.97 -11.02 11.54
N ASP A 167 -12.70 -10.92 11.14
CA ASP A 167 -11.57 -10.81 12.07
C ASP A 167 -11.07 -9.35 12.08
N PRO A 168 -11.45 -8.54 13.08
CA PRO A 168 -11.10 -7.14 13.14
C PRO A 168 -9.76 -6.87 13.84
N THR A 169 -9.00 -7.91 14.21
CA THR A 169 -7.77 -7.83 15.02
C THR A 169 -6.80 -6.78 14.48
N PHE A 170 -6.62 -6.73 13.17
CA PHE A 170 -5.69 -5.81 12.53
C PHE A 170 -6.01 -4.33 12.80
N ASP A 171 -7.31 -4.01 12.91
CA ASP A 171 -7.79 -2.66 13.21
C ASP A 171 -7.78 -2.39 14.71
N ILE A 172 -8.39 -3.28 15.52
CA ILE A 172 -8.58 -3.04 16.96
C ILE A 172 -7.30 -3.12 17.79
N GLU A 173 -6.32 -3.93 17.36
CA GLU A 173 -4.98 -3.99 17.98
C GLU A 173 -4.05 -2.87 17.48
N GLY A 174 -4.53 -2.01 16.57
CA GLY A 174 -3.77 -0.87 16.06
C GLY A 174 -2.66 -1.22 15.08
N ILE A 175 -2.60 -2.44 14.57
CA ILE A 175 -1.55 -2.90 13.64
C ILE A 175 -1.60 -2.09 12.35
N ASP A 176 -2.78 -1.89 11.77
CA ASP A 176 -2.98 -1.06 10.58
C ASP A 176 -2.49 0.38 10.81
N ALA A 177 -2.88 0.97 11.94
CA ALA A 177 -2.48 2.33 12.29
C ALA A 177 -0.97 2.46 12.53
N SER A 178 -0.35 1.48 13.20
CA SER A 178 1.09 1.48 13.47
C SER A 178 1.93 1.36 12.20
N GLN A 179 1.54 0.52 11.25
CA GLN A 179 2.20 0.41 9.95
C GLN A 179 2.13 1.71 9.15
N LYS A 180 0.95 2.35 9.10
CA LYS A 180 0.80 3.65 8.43
C LYS A 180 1.61 4.74 9.12
N LEU A 181 1.59 4.78 10.44
CA LEU A 181 2.36 5.74 11.24
C LEU A 181 3.85 5.57 11.03
N SER A 182 4.35 4.32 11.00
CA SER A 182 5.76 4.01 10.72
C SER A 182 6.22 4.61 9.38
N ILE A 183 5.44 4.41 8.32
CA ILE A 183 5.74 4.96 7.00
C ILE A 183 5.72 6.51 7.02
N LEU A 184 4.68 7.11 7.58
CA LEU A 184 4.55 8.56 7.68
C LEU A 184 5.69 9.19 8.49
N THR A 185 6.07 8.56 9.60
CA THR A 185 7.16 9.01 10.46
C THR A 185 8.51 8.94 9.73
N SER A 186 8.78 7.82 9.07
CA SER A 186 10.01 7.67 8.27
C SER A 186 10.13 8.73 7.19
N MET A 187 9.04 9.00 6.48
CA MET A 187 8.99 10.01 5.42
C MET A 187 9.12 11.44 5.96
N SER A 188 8.46 11.72 7.10
CA SER A 188 8.40 13.10 7.66
C SER A 188 9.69 13.51 8.36
N PHE A 189 10.37 12.58 9.01
CA PHE A 189 11.53 12.87 9.87
C PHE A 189 12.84 12.33 9.31
N GLY A 190 12.82 11.63 8.17
CA GLY A 190 14.01 11.06 7.53
C GLY A 190 14.72 10.01 8.38
N MET A 191 13.96 9.23 9.14
CA MET A 191 14.49 8.23 10.07
C MET A 191 13.92 6.84 9.79
N THR A 192 14.71 5.81 10.07
CA THR A 192 14.19 4.43 10.07
C THR A 192 13.29 4.24 11.28
N CYS A 193 12.00 4.04 11.06
CA CYS A 193 11.05 3.72 12.12
C CYS A 193 10.84 2.21 12.14
N LEU A 194 11.07 1.60 13.30
CA LEU A 194 10.89 0.17 13.49
C LEU A 194 9.57 -0.07 14.20
N LEU A 195 8.72 -0.94 13.66
CA LEU A 195 7.38 -1.22 14.20
C LEU A 195 7.40 -1.66 15.68
N TYR A 196 8.43 -2.38 16.10
CA TYR A 196 8.57 -2.85 17.48
C TYR A 196 8.98 -1.75 18.48
N THR A 197 9.31 -0.54 18.02
CA THR A 197 9.59 0.61 18.88
C THR A 197 8.40 1.55 19.06
N SER A 198 7.28 1.25 18.39
CA SER A 198 6.01 1.95 18.62
C SER A 198 5.45 1.56 19.98
N PRO A 199 5.02 2.54 20.80
CA PRO A 199 4.46 2.29 22.12
C PRO A 199 3.13 1.54 22.04
#